data_a3d42e730d47cf15bbfb9702db29bb21
#
_entry.id   a3d42e730d47cf15bbfb9702db29bb21
#
_cell.length_a   1.000
_cell.length_b   1.000
_cell.length_c   1.000
_cell.angle_alpha   90.00
_cell.angle_beta   90.00
_cell.angle_gamma   90.00
#
_symmetry.space_group_name_H-M   'P 1'
#
loop_
_entity.id
_entity.type
_entity.pdbx_description
1 polymer ?
#
loop_
_entity_poly.entity_id
_entity_poly.type
_entity_poly.pdbx_seq_one_letter_code
_entity_poly.pdbx_strand_id
1 'polypeptide(L)'
;PVEEDIIRQTLDSESPYYYPNLMLRYQSGDDSMTEEDYHYLYYGYAYQDAYKPLNANSDMDKAILIAQTVDFENPTHESLEKLIAAVNDALVQDPFSPKLLNLLAFAYGALGDSKNEQINYNRMNSILATIEDSGNGLKEGSAWHILMFGHALDLLAAHDRHYGKARVVSRSVEYVPLLEPVRTEEGRIKGYYFDYSRIYRNKPDDYVFKRPRTWQFNNLRPREYK
;
A
#
# COMPACT_ATOMS: atom_id res chain seq x y z
N PRO A 1 -5.46 2.57 -14.66
CA PRO A 1 -4.25 2.39 -15.48
C PRO A 1 -4.48 1.37 -16.58
N VAL A 2 -4.01 1.70 -17.78
CA VAL A 2 -4.15 0.84 -18.95
C VAL A 2 -3.06 -0.22 -18.95
N GLU A 3 -3.43 -1.48 -18.88
CA GLU A 3 -2.50 -2.60 -18.72
C GLU A 3 -1.48 -2.70 -19.86
N GLU A 4 -1.91 -2.57 -21.10
CA GLU A 4 -1.03 -2.62 -22.26
C GLU A 4 0.02 -1.50 -22.25
N ASP A 5 -0.35 -0.31 -21.81
CA ASP A 5 0.57 0.81 -21.68
C ASP A 5 1.61 0.56 -20.57
N ILE A 6 1.16 0.07 -19.42
CA ILE A 6 2.07 -0.29 -18.32
C ILE A 6 3.09 -1.34 -18.76
N ILE A 7 2.63 -2.39 -19.45
CA ILE A 7 3.51 -3.44 -19.95
C ILE A 7 4.53 -2.87 -20.93
N ARG A 8 4.07 -2.11 -21.93
CA ARG A 8 4.93 -1.54 -22.95
C ARG A 8 6.00 -0.62 -22.37
N GLN A 9 5.64 0.24 -21.43
CA GLN A 9 6.56 1.22 -20.87
C GLN A 9 7.52 0.61 -19.83
N THR A 10 7.07 -0.35 -19.06
CA THR A 10 7.88 -0.85 -17.93
C THR A 10 8.76 -2.04 -18.25
N LEU A 11 8.49 -2.77 -19.32
CA LEU A 11 9.25 -3.95 -19.73
C LEU A 11 10.21 -3.69 -20.90
N ASP A 12 10.15 -2.53 -21.53
CA ASP A 12 11.05 -2.13 -22.62
C ASP A 12 12.25 -1.37 -22.04
N SER A 13 13.45 -1.91 -22.23
CA SER A 13 14.70 -1.31 -21.76
C SER A 13 15.01 0.06 -22.40
N GLU A 14 14.41 0.37 -23.53
CA GLU A 14 14.55 1.66 -24.21
C GLU A 14 13.56 2.72 -23.71
N SER A 15 12.58 2.29 -22.91
CA SER A 15 11.59 3.21 -22.37
C SER A 15 12.17 4.07 -21.24
N PRO A 16 11.77 5.37 -21.14
CA PRO A 16 12.12 6.20 -20.00
C PRO A 16 11.50 5.70 -18.69
N TYR A 17 10.51 4.81 -18.77
CA TYR A 17 9.81 4.23 -17.64
C TYR A 17 10.13 2.74 -17.42
N TYR A 18 11.29 2.31 -17.91
CA TYR A 18 11.75 0.94 -17.67
C TYR A 18 11.83 0.65 -16.19
N TYR A 19 11.11 -0.38 -15.74
CA TYR A 19 10.90 -0.63 -14.31
C TYR A 19 12.21 -0.76 -13.51
N PRO A 20 13.22 -1.54 -13.93
CA PRO A 20 14.46 -1.64 -13.16
C PRO A 20 15.13 -0.29 -12.90
N ASN A 21 15.10 0.63 -13.85
CA ASN A 21 15.67 1.96 -13.69
C ASN A 21 14.83 2.81 -12.72
N LEU A 22 13.51 2.75 -12.82
CA LEU A 22 12.62 3.43 -11.88
C LEU A 22 12.82 2.91 -10.45
N MET A 23 12.93 1.59 -10.30
CA MET A 23 13.14 0.98 -8.97
C MET A 23 14.49 1.36 -8.36
N LEU A 24 15.55 1.46 -9.15
CA LEU A 24 16.85 1.95 -8.69
C LEU A 24 16.75 3.40 -8.19
N ARG A 25 16.08 4.27 -8.91
CA ARG A 25 15.85 5.65 -8.51
C ARG A 25 15.06 5.72 -7.20
N TYR A 26 13.98 4.94 -7.11
CA TYR A 26 13.17 4.84 -5.90
C TYR A 26 14.00 4.40 -4.70
N GLN A 27 14.76 3.31 -4.84
CA GLN A 27 15.59 2.77 -3.75
C GLN A 27 16.72 3.69 -3.34
N SER A 28 17.26 4.49 -4.26
CA SER A 28 18.31 5.48 -3.96
C SER A 28 17.78 6.75 -3.28
N GLY A 29 16.48 6.89 -3.13
CA GLY A 29 15.88 8.08 -2.52
C GLY A 29 15.87 9.31 -3.43
N ASP A 30 15.82 9.09 -4.77
CA ASP A 30 15.73 10.16 -5.75
C ASP A 30 14.45 10.97 -5.53
N ASP A 31 14.60 12.25 -5.17
CA ASP A 31 13.49 13.17 -4.91
C ASP A 31 12.97 13.86 -6.18
N SER A 32 13.59 13.60 -7.32
CA SER A 32 13.19 14.17 -8.62
C SER A 32 12.17 13.32 -9.39
N MET A 33 11.75 12.17 -8.85
CA MET A 33 10.75 11.31 -9.50
C MET A 33 9.42 12.03 -9.63
N THR A 34 8.86 12.00 -10.84
CA THR A 34 7.59 12.65 -11.18
C THR A 34 6.39 11.77 -10.83
N GLU A 35 5.18 12.34 -10.90
CA GLU A 35 3.94 11.58 -10.78
C GLU A 35 3.85 10.45 -11.82
N GLU A 36 4.31 10.71 -13.04
CA GLU A 36 4.37 9.71 -14.11
C GLU A 36 5.36 8.59 -13.78
N ASP A 37 6.53 8.92 -13.25
CA ASP A 37 7.50 7.93 -12.79
C ASP A 37 6.87 7.00 -11.76
N TYR A 38 6.17 7.54 -10.77
CA TYR A 38 5.49 6.75 -9.75
C TYR A 38 4.32 5.94 -10.31
N HIS A 39 3.60 6.45 -11.28
CA HIS A 39 2.54 5.70 -11.95
C HIS A 39 3.08 4.41 -12.56
N TYR A 40 4.16 4.50 -13.34
CA TYR A 40 4.77 3.34 -13.98
C TYR A 40 5.55 2.46 -12.99
N LEU A 41 6.17 3.03 -11.98
CA LEU A 41 6.81 2.27 -10.91
C LEU A 41 5.80 1.40 -10.16
N TYR A 42 4.76 2.00 -9.66
CA TYR A 42 3.76 1.31 -8.85
C TYR A 42 3.03 0.23 -9.65
N TYR A 43 2.41 0.61 -10.75
CA TYR A 43 1.66 -0.35 -11.56
C TYR A 43 2.55 -1.31 -12.34
N GLY A 44 3.75 -0.92 -12.69
CA GLY A 44 4.74 -1.78 -13.32
C GLY A 44 5.23 -2.92 -12.43
N TYR A 45 5.19 -2.74 -11.11
CA TYR A 45 5.54 -3.80 -10.17
C TYR A 45 4.69 -5.06 -10.36
N ALA A 46 3.44 -4.90 -10.77
CA ALA A 46 2.53 -6.03 -11.01
C ALA A 46 3.03 -7.02 -12.10
N TYR A 47 3.97 -6.61 -12.93
CA TYR A 47 4.54 -7.43 -14.01
C TYR A 47 5.95 -7.93 -13.71
N GLN A 48 6.42 -7.74 -12.49
CA GLN A 48 7.72 -8.23 -12.04
C GLN A 48 7.59 -9.59 -11.35
N ASP A 49 8.61 -10.42 -11.46
CA ASP A 49 8.63 -11.75 -10.85
C ASP A 49 8.52 -11.67 -9.30
N ALA A 50 9.02 -10.60 -8.72
CA ALA A 50 8.96 -10.36 -7.28
C ALA A 50 7.54 -10.06 -6.77
N TYR A 51 6.60 -9.69 -7.66
CA TYR A 51 5.23 -9.38 -7.26
C TYR A 51 4.45 -10.65 -6.91
N LYS A 52 4.21 -10.84 -5.63
CA LYS A 52 3.53 -12.02 -5.07
C LYS A 52 2.50 -11.60 -4.02
N PRO A 53 1.41 -10.95 -4.48
CA PRO A 53 0.44 -10.32 -3.57
C PRO A 53 -0.35 -11.31 -2.71
N LEU A 54 -0.44 -12.58 -3.14
CA LEU A 54 -1.16 -13.63 -2.44
C LEU A 54 -0.29 -14.46 -1.50
N ASN A 55 1.03 -14.26 -1.54
CA ASN A 55 1.94 -14.90 -0.60
C ASN A 55 1.87 -14.22 0.76
N ALA A 56 1.94 -15.03 1.82
CA ALA A 56 2.05 -14.48 3.17
C ALA A 56 3.35 -13.66 3.30
N ASN A 57 3.26 -12.50 3.93
CA ASN A 57 4.41 -11.68 4.29
C ASN A 57 4.63 -11.80 5.80
N SER A 58 5.37 -12.82 6.21
CA SER A 58 5.67 -13.06 7.63
C SER A 58 6.53 -11.95 8.24
N ASP A 59 7.35 -11.29 7.45
CA ASP A 59 8.14 -10.14 7.88
C ASP A 59 7.25 -8.92 8.17
N MET A 60 6.15 -8.74 7.44
CA MET A 60 5.13 -7.74 7.72
C MET A 60 4.50 -7.98 9.10
N ASP A 61 4.09 -9.22 9.38
CA ASP A 61 3.49 -9.57 10.66
C ASP A 61 4.48 -9.31 11.82
N LYS A 62 5.73 -9.67 11.62
CA LYS A 62 6.81 -9.41 12.58
C LYS A 62 7.04 -7.93 12.81
N ALA A 63 7.07 -7.12 11.74
CA ALA A 63 7.24 -5.68 11.84
C ALA A 63 6.09 -5.03 12.62
N ILE A 64 4.85 -5.45 12.37
CA ILE A 64 3.67 -4.97 13.09
C ILE A 64 3.76 -5.32 14.58
N LEU A 65 4.16 -6.54 14.92
CA LEU A 65 4.35 -6.96 16.32
C LEU A 65 5.43 -6.12 17.02
N ILE A 66 6.54 -5.85 16.34
CA ILE A 66 7.61 -5.00 16.88
C ILE A 66 7.10 -3.58 17.08
N ALA A 67 6.36 -3.04 16.10
CA ALA A 67 5.77 -1.70 16.23
C ALA A 67 4.84 -1.58 17.44
N GLN A 68 4.10 -2.61 17.78
CA GLN A 68 3.23 -2.64 18.97
C GLN A 68 4.00 -2.57 20.29
N THR A 69 5.28 -2.95 20.30
CA THR A 69 6.14 -2.90 21.49
C THR A 69 6.87 -1.57 21.66
N VAL A 70 6.84 -0.70 20.65
CA VAL A 70 7.49 0.61 20.69
C VAL A 70 6.62 1.59 21.46
N ASP A 71 7.21 2.27 22.44
CA ASP A 71 6.60 3.44 23.07
C ASP A 71 6.80 4.65 22.13
N PHE A 72 5.78 5.01 21.36
CA PHE A 72 5.87 6.08 20.38
C PHE A 72 6.03 7.49 21.00
N GLU A 73 5.69 7.65 22.28
CA GLU A 73 5.90 8.92 22.97
C GLU A 73 7.33 9.08 23.50
N ASN A 74 7.94 7.97 23.93
CA ASN A 74 9.31 7.93 24.44
C ASN A 74 10.07 6.73 23.88
N PRO A 75 10.33 6.69 22.57
CA PRO A 75 10.98 5.53 21.96
C PRO A 75 12.45 5.46 22.37
N THR A 76 12.93 4.24 22.62
CA THR A 76 14.36 4.02 22.83
C THR A 76 15.08 3.89 21.48
N HIS A 77 16.36 4.25 21.47
CA HIS A 77 17.20 4.11 20.28
C HIS A 77 17.20 2.66 19.75
N GLU A 78 17.36 1.70 20.67
CA GLU A 78 17.34 0.28 20.35
C GLU A 78 16.01 -0.19 19.75
N SER A 79 14.88 0.26 20.30
CA SER A 79 13.55 -0.11 19.78
C SER A 79 13.31 0.44 18.38
N LEU A 80 13.80 1.64 18.09
CA LEU A 80 13.69 2.26 16.77
C LEU A 80 14.57 1.55 15.73
N GLU A 81 15.79 1.20 16.06
CA GLU A 81 16.68 0.45 15.16
C GLU A 81 16.11 -0.94 14.85
N LYS A 82 15.54 -1.59 15.85
CA LYS A 82 14.89 -2.90 15.69
C LYS A 82 13.66 -2.80 14.78
N LEU A 83 12.87 -1.73 14.93
CA LEU A 83 11.72 -1.47 14.08
C LEU A 83 12.15 -1.22 12.63
N ILE A 84 13.19 -0.41 12.41
CA ILE A 84 13.72 -0.12 11.07
C ILE A 84 14.16 -1.41 10.37
N ALA A 85 14.90 -2.27 11.06
CA ALA A 85 15.36 -3.54 10.51
C ALA A 85 14.18 -4.44 10.11
N ALA A 86 13.18 -4.57 10.97
CA ALA A 86 12.00 -5.40 10.70
C ALA A 86 11.16 -4.84 9.54
N VAL A 87 11.00 -3.53 9.46
CA VAL A 87 10.25 -2.87 8.38
C VAL A 87 10.97 -3.05 7.04
N ASN A 88 12.29 -2.89 7.00
CA ASN A 88 13.08 -3.11 5.79
C ASN A 88 12.97 -4.55 5.28
N ASP A 89 12.94 -5.53 6.16
CA ASP A 89 12.71 -6.93 5.77
C ASP A 89 11.33 -7.11 5.13
N ALA A 90 10.31 -6.51 5.69
CA ALA A 90 8.93 -6.58 5.17
C ALA A 90 8.77 -5.86 3.83
N LEU A 91 9.52 -4.78 3.59
CA LEU A 91 9.49 -4.01 2.34
C LEU A 91 10.06 -4.79 1.14
N VAL A 92 10.76 -5.89 1.36
CA VAL A 92 11.26 -6.74 0.26
C VAL A 92 10.09 -7.30 -0.55
N GLN A 93 9.04 -7.77 0.11
CA GLN A 93 7.86 -8.33 -0.54
C GLN A 93 6.82 -7.27 -0.92
N ASP A 94 6.69 -6.22 -0.11
CA ASP A 94 5.76 -5.11 -0.36
C ASP A 94 6.51 -3.78 -0.29
N PRO A 95 7.25 -3.42 -1.37
CA PRO A 95 8.12 -2.24 -1.36
C PRO A 95 7.35 -0.91 -1.33
N PHE A 96 6.05 -0.95 -1.60
CA PHE A 96 5.20 0.24 -1.71
C PHE A 96 4.13 0.31 -0.62
N SER A 97 4.27 -0.45 0.46
CA SER A 97 3.34 -0.41 1.59
C SER A 97 3.33 0.96 2.26
N PRO A 98 2.23 1.71 2.19
CA PRO A 98 2.15 2.99 2.89
C PRO A 98 2.35 2.86 4.40
N LYS A 99 1.79 1.81 5.01
CA LYS A 99 1.97 1.54 6.44
C LYS A 99 3.44 1.37 6.82
N LEU A 100 4.18 0.53 6.08
CA LEU A 100 5.59 0.28 6.35
C LEU A 100 6.44 1.53 6.15
N LEU A 101 6.17 2.29 5.10
CA LEU A 101 6.88 3.55 4.82
C LEU A 101 6.60 4.59 5.90
N ASN A 102 5.38 4.64 6.43
CA ASN A 102 5.02 5.52 7.54
C ASN A 102 5.79 5.17 8.82
N LEU A 103 5.85 3.88 9.16
CA LEU A 103 6.62 3.39 10.31
C LEU A 103 8.10 3.71 10.16
N LEU A 104 8.64 3.51 8.96
CA LEU A 104 10.04 3.78 8.67
C LEU A 104 10.38 5.26 8.79
N ALA A 105 9.54 6.14 8.22
CA ALA A 105 9.69 7.58 8.33
C ALA A 105 9.64 8.05 9.80
N PHE A 106 8.68 7.55 10.56
CA PHE A 106 8.58 7.85 11.99
C PHE A 106 9.86 7.45 12.73
N ALA A 107 10.34 6.23 12.52
CA ALA A 107 11.51 5.71 13.22
C ALA A 107 12.78 6.53 12.91
N TYR A 108 13.00 6.88 11.66
CA TYR A 108 14.12 7.74 11.28
C TYR A 108 14.00 9.15 11.89
N GLY A 109 12.81 9.74 11.85
CA GLY A 109 12.57 11.06 12.44
C GLY A 109 12.83 11.06 13.94
N ALA A 110 12.39 10.03 14.66
CA ALA A 110 12.63 9.88 16.10
C ALA A 110 14.10 9.67 16.44
N LEU A 111 14.89 9.10 15.51
CA LEU A 111 16.35 9.00 15.64
C LEU A 111 17.09 10.31 15.28
N GLY A 112 16.38 11.31 14.78
CA GLY A 112 16.99 12.57 14.32
C GLY A 112 17.52 12.51 12.89
N ASP A 113 17.24 11.43 12.14
CA ASP A 113 17.62 11.30 10.74
C ASP A 113 16.55 11.93 9.83
N SER A 114 16.59 13.25 9.71
CA SER A 114 15.59 14.01 8.95
C SER A 114 15.61 13.70 7.46
N LYS A 115 16.75 13.33 6.91
CA LYS A 115 16.89 12.99 5.49
C LYS A 115 16.09 11.72 5.15
N ASN A 116 16.31 10.65 5.89
CA ASN A 116 15.60 9.40 5.66
C ASN A 116 14.12 9.49 6.06
N GLU A 117 13.78 10.29 7.07
CA GLU A 117 12.39 10.61 7.38
C GLU A 117 11.69 11.22 6.16
N GLN A 118 12.28 12.26 5.58
CA GLN A 118 11.70 12.96 4.42
C GLN A 118 11.58 12.05 3.20
N ILE A 119 12.61 11.25 2.91
CA ILE A 119 12.59 10.31 1.79
C ILE A 119 11.40 9.34 1.91
N ASN A 120 11.18 8.77 3.08
CA ASN A 120 10.14 7.77 3.28
C ASN A 120 8.74 8.39 3.32
N TYR A 121 8.56 9.59 3.86
CA TYR A 121 7.30 10.32 3.74
C TYR A 121 6.97 10.68 2.29
N ASN A 122 7.95 11.11 1.51
CA ASN A 122 7.76 11.40 0.09
C ASN A 122 7.34 10.15 -0.69
N ARG A 123 7.98 9.01 -0.43
CA ARG A 123 7.60 7.72 -1.02
C ARG A 123 6.15 7.37 -0.68
N MET A 124 5.78 7.43 0.58
CA MET A 124 4.43 7.12 1.03
C MET A 124 3.40 8.02 0.35
N ASN A 125 3.61 9.32 0.39
CA ASN A 125 2.69 10.29 -0.18
C ASN A 125 2.55 10.14 -1.70
N SER A 126 3.66 9.86 -2.40
CA SER A 126 3.65 9.66 -3.85
C SER A 126 2.91 8.38 -4.24
N ILE A 127 3.05 7.32 -3.47
CA ILE A 127 2.32 6.07 -3.70
C ILE A 127 0.81 6.27 -3.45
N LEU A 128 0.45 6.93 -2.36
CA LEU A 128 -0.96 7.23 -2.07
C LEU A 128 -1.58 8.10 -3.17
N ALA A 129 -0.87 9.12 -3.63
CA ALA A 129 -1.31 9.95 -4.74
C ALA A 129 -1.48 9.15 -6.04
N THR A 130 -0.56 8.22 -6.31
CA THR A 130 -0.64 7.34 -7.49
C THR A 130 -1.91 6.47 -7.46
N ILE A 131 -2.26 5.93 -6.32
CA ILE A 131 -3.50 5.16 -6.15
C ILE A 131 -4.71 6.07 -6.37
N GLU A 132 -4.72 7.24 -5.76
CA GLU A 132 -5.83 8.20 -5.87
C GLU A 132 -6.03 8.72 -7.31
N ASP A 133 -4.95 8.83 -8.09
CA ASP A 133 -5.01 9.24 -9.48
C ASP A 133 -5.61 8.17 -10.41
N SER A 134 -5.73 6.95 -9.95
CA SER A 134 -6.30 5.85 -10.75
C SER A 134 -7.82 5.89 -10.89
N GLY A 135 -8.49 6.71 -10.13
CA GLY A 135 -9.93 6.88 -10.14
C GLY A 135 -10.37 7.86 -9.05
N ASN A 136 -11.66 7.94 -8.78
CA ASN A 136 -12.19 8.71 -7.65
C ASN A 136 -12.72 7.81 -6.51
N GLY A 137 -12.74 6.50 -6.73
CA GLY A 137 -13.23 5.54 -5.74
C GLY A 137 -14.74 5.56 -5.49
N LEU A 138 -15.52 6.35 -6.23
CA LEU A 138 -16.95 6.58 -5.95
C LEU A 138 -17.88 5.62 -6.65
N LYS A 139 -17.40 4.93 -7.67
CA LYS A 139 -18.15 3.96 -8.45
C LYS A 139 -17.27 2.76 -8.79
N GLU A 140 -17.92 1.65 -9.11
CA GLU A 140 -17.23 0.44 -9.58
C GLU A 140 -16.32 0.71 -10.79
N GLY A 141 -16.80 1.48 -11.77
CA GLY A 141 -16.03 1.82 -12.97
C GLY A 141 -14.93 2.87 -12.76
N SER A 142 -14.89 3.52 -11.61
CA SER A 142 -13.88 4.50 -11.23
C SER A 142 -13.17 4.14 -9.92
N ALA A 143 -13.14 2.85 -9.60
CA ALA A 143 -12.49 2.31 -8.41
C ALA A 143 -11.00 2.66 -8.38
N TRP A 144 -10.45 2.78 -7.20
CA TRP A 144 -9.00 2.92 -7.01
C TRP A 144 -8.31 1.58 -7.22
N HIS A 145 -7.27 1.57 -8.04
CA HIS A 145 -6.51 0.36 -8.36
C HIS A 145 -5.35 0.15 -7.41
N ILE A 146 -5.30 -1.01 -6.78
CA ILE A 146 -4.26 -1.34 -5.81
C ILE A 146 -3.54 -2.64 -6.16
N LEU A 147 -2.33 -2.80 -5.63
CA LEU A 147 -1.46 -3.96 -5.85
C LEU A 147 -1.46 -4.94 -4.68
N MET A 148 -1.78 -4.48 -3.48
CA MET A 148 -1.84 -5.28 -2.27
C MET A 148 -3.10 -4.91 -1.50
N PHE A 149 -3.72 -5.87 -0.82
CA PHE A 149 -4.94 -5.60 -0.04
C PHE A 149 -4.74 -4.51 1.01
N GLY A 150 -3.60 -4.53 1.69
CA GLY A 150 -3.28 -3.55 2.73
C GLY A 150 -3.24 -2.11 2.23
N HIS A 151 -2.92 -1.89 0.96
CA HIS A 151 -2.83 -0.53 0.41
C HIS A 151 -4.18 0.19 0.43
N ALA A 152 -5.28 -0.53 0.23
CA ALA A 152 -6.63 0.05 0.32
C ALA A 152 -6.91 0.61 1.72
N LEU A 153 -6.61 -0.17 2.74
CA LEU A 153 -6.85 0.21 4.13
C LEU A 153 -5.87 1.29 4.60
N ASP A 154 -4.64 1.23 4.12
CA ASP A 154 -3.62 2.23 4.42
C ASP A 154 -4.00 3.60 3.82
N LEU A 155 -4.58 3.62 2.62
CA LEU A 155 -5.08 4.84 2.00
C LEU A 155 -6.18 5.49 2.87
N LEU A 156 -7.14 4.70 3.30
CA LEU A 156 -8.22 5.19 4.16
C LEU A 156 -7.70 5.68 5.51
N ALA A 157 -6.78 4.94 6.11
CA ALA A 157 -6.15 5.33 7.38
C ALA A 157 -5.35 6.64 7.25
N ALA A 158 -4.66 6.84 6.13
CA ALA A 158 -3.91 8.08 5.87
C ALA A 158 -4.79 9.33 5.81
N HIS A 159 -6.06 9.15 5.45
CA HIS A 159 -7.07 10.23 5.45
C HIS A 159 -7.96 10.23 6.70
N ASP A 160 -7.53 9.56 7.76
CA ASP A 160 -8.29 9.43 9.01
C ASP A 160 -9.71 8.87 8.80
N ARG A 161 -9.87 7.98 7.84
CA ARG A 161 -11.14 7.32 7.56
C ARG A 161 -11.24 6.01 8.31
N HIS A 162 -12.26 5.88 9.14
CA HIS A 162 -12.61 4.63 9.79
C HIS A 162 -13.54 3.84 8.87
N TYR A 163 -13.26 2.56 8.71
CA TYR A 163 -13.93 1.72 7.73
C TYR A 163 -14.51 0.46 8.36
N GLY A 164 -15.58 -0.02 7.75
CA GLY A 164 -16.23 -1.27 8.10
C GLY A 164 -15.78 -2.45 7.24
N LYS A 165 -16.56 -3.50 7.27
CA LYS A 165 -16.26 -4.72 6.52
C LYS A 165 -16.44 -4.50 5.02
N ALA A 166 -15.39 -4.77 4.26
CA ALA A 166 -15.45 -4.76 2.80
C ALA A 166 -16.40 -5.84 2.27
N ARG A 167 -17.03 -5.56 1.15
CA ARG A 167 -17.88 -6.53 0.44
C ARG A 167 -17.50 -6.58 -1.03
N VAL A 168 -17.51 -7.77 -1.60
CA VAL A 168 -17.31 -7.97 -3.04
C VAL A 168 -18.55 -7.47 -3.78
N VAL A 169 -18.36 -6.58 -4.75
CA VAL A 169 -19.45 -6.04 -5.59
C VAL A 169 -19.38 -6.59 -7.00
N SER A 170 -18.19 -6.96 -7.47
CA SER A 170 -17.97 -7.65 -8.71
C SER A 170 -16.73 -8.56 -8.60
N ARG A 171 -16.33 -9.22 -9.68
CA ARG A 171 -15.27 -10.23 -9.67
C ARG A 171 -13.97 -9.77 -9.02
N SER A 172 -13.59 -8.52 -9.22
CA SER A 172 -12.31 -7.98 -8.74
C SER A 172 -12.44 -6.64 -8.02
N VAL A 173 -13.67 -6.17 -7.81
CA VAL A 173 -13.93 -4.87 -7.16
C VAL A 173 -14.63 -5.11 -5.83
N GLU A 174 -14.13 -4.46 -4.81
CA GLU A 174 -14.74 -4.45 -3.48
C GLU A 174 -15.12 -3.04 -3.06
N TYR A 175 -16.20 -2.96 -2.30
CA TYR A 175 -16.66 -1.75 -1.66
C TYR A 175 -16.28 -1.78 -0.19
N VAL A 176 -15.59 -0.74 0.27
CA VAL A 176 -15.23 -0.57 1.68
C VAL A 176 -16.10 0.56 2.27
N PRO A 177 -17.07 0.22 3.13
CA PRO A 177 -17.91 1.24 3.75
C PRO A 177 -17.14 2.02 4.80
N LEU A 178 -17.48 3.30 4.94
CA LEU A 178 -16.96 4.15 6.01
C LEU A 178 -17.90 4.09 7.21
N LEU A 179 -17.34 4.06 8.42
CA LEU A 179 -18.13 4.14 9.65
C LEU A 179 -18.72 5.53 9.82
N GLU A 180 -18.03 6.55 9.36
CA GLU A 180 -18.46 7.95 9.37
C GLU A 180 -18.43 8.47 7.93
N PRO A 181 -19.60 8.79 7.32
CA PRO A 181 -19.64 9.33 5.98
C PRO A 181 -18.89 10.66 5.84
N VAL A 182 -18.25 10.86 4.69
CA VAL A 182 -17.59 12.12 4.37
C VAL A 182 -18.59 13.06 3.71
N ARG A 183 -18.75 14.24 4.27
CA ARG A 183 -19.60 15.28 3.67
C ARG A 183 -18.83 16.04 2.60
N THR A 184 -19.42 16.14 1.42
CA THR A 184 -18.92 16.96 0.32
C THR A 184 -20.02 17.90 -0.16
N GLU A 185 -19.68 18.87 -1.01
CA GLU A 185 -20.65 19.77 -1.64
C GLU A 185 -21.70 19.01 -2.46
N GLU A 186 -21.32 17.86 -3.02
CA GLU A 186 -22.18 17.02 -3.87
C GLU A 186 -22.98 15.97 -3.08
N GLY A 187 -22.79 15.88 -1.76
CA GLY A 187 -23.48 14.92 -0.91
C GLY A 187 -22.55 14.18 0.04
N ARG A 188 -22.96 12.98 0.44
CA ARG A 188 -22.22 12.15 1.40
C ARG A 188 -21.52 11.01 0.69
N ILE A 189 -20.23 10.81 1.00
CA ILE A 189 -19.48 9.64 0.59
C ILE A 189 -19.59 8.61 1.71
N LYS A 190 -20.22 7.48 1.43
CA LYS A 190 -20.46 6.40 2.42
C LYS A 190 -19.43 5.29 2.37
N GLY A 191 -18.61 5.27 1.36
CA GLY A 191 -17.57 4.27 1.17
C GLY A 191 -16.86 4.44 -0.17
N TYR A 192 -15.87 3.60 -0.40
CA TYR A 192 -15.06 3.65 -1.61
C TYR A 192 -14.91 2.29 -2.27
N TYR A 193 -14.73 2.30 -3.58
CA TYR A 193 -14.50 1.11 -4.40
C TYR A 193 -13.01 0.95 -4.69
N PHE A 194 -12.53 -0.27 -4.55
CA PHE A 194 -11.14 -0.66 -4.86
C PHE A 194 -11.12 -1.80 -5.86
N ASP A 195 -10.24 -1.70 -6.84
CA ASP A 195 -10.03 -2.72 -7.86
C ASP A 195 -8.82 -3.58 -7.51
N TYR A 196 -9.06 -4.87 -7.30
CA TYR A 196 -8.06 -5.89 -6.95
C TYR A 196 -7.68 -6.79 -8.12
N SER A 197 -8.00 -6.40 -9.35
CA SER A 197 -7.80 -7.25 -10.53
C SER A 197 -6.36 -7.74 -10.68
N ARG A 198 -5.38 -6.91 -10.34
CA ARG A 198 -3.97 -7.26 -10.44
C ARG A 198 -3.57 -8.32 -9.43
N ILE A 199 -4.17 -8.30 -8.24
CA ILE A 199 -3.93 -9.28 -7.20
C ILE A 199 -4.44 -10.66 -7.64
N TYR A 200 -5.63 -10.70 -8.25
CA TYR A 200 -6.27 -11.95 -8.65
C TYR A 200 -5.79 -12.52 -9.98
N ARG A 201 -5.11 -11.74 -10.79
CA ARG A 201 -4.70 -12.14 -12.15
C ARG A 201 -3.92 -13.45 -12.20
N ASN A 202 -3.02 -13.68 -11.26
CA ASN A 202 -2.16 -14.86 -11.18
C ASN A 202 -2.61 -15.85 -10.09
N LYS A 203 -3.88 -15.81 -9.74
CA LYS A 203 -4.41 -16.73 -8.73
C LYS A 203 -4.39 -18.16 -9.26
N PRO A 204 -3.73 -19.11 -8.58
CA PRO A 204 -3.80 -20.53 -8.93
C PRO A 204 -5.23 -21.05 -8.89
N ASP A 205 -5.55 -22.03 -9.76
CA ASP A 205 -6.91 -22.60 -9.85
C ASP A 205 -7.38 -23.26 -8.55
N ASP A 206 -6.45 -23.83 -7.79
CA ASP A 206 -6.68 -24.47 -6.50
C ASP A 206 -6.55 -23.51 -5.30
N TYR A 207 -6.33 -22.22 -5.55
CA TYR A 207 -6.13 -21.25 -4.51
C TYR A 207 -7.41 -21.01 -3.71
N VAL A 208 -7.34 -21.31 -2.41
CA VAL A 208 -8.40 -20.94 -1.46
C VAL A 208 -8.02 -19.57 -0.88
N PHE A 209 -8.79 -18.56 -1.22
CA PHE A 209 -8.53 -17.20 -0.81
C PHE A 209 -8.70 -17.05 0.70
N LYS A 210 -7.59 -16.85 1.41
CA LYS A 210 -7.58 -16.53 2.83
C LYS A 210 -7.01 -15.13 3.01
N ARG A 211 -7.85 -14.21 3.43
CA ARG A 211 -7.38 -12.86 3.74
C ARG A 211 -6.54 -12.89 5.01
N PRO A 212 -5.42 -12.14 5.06
CA PRO A 212 -4.65 -11.98 6.28
C PRO A 212 -5.54 -11.48 7.42
N ARG A 213 -5.26 -11.91 8.64
CA ARG A 213 -6.01 -11.48 9.83
C ARG A 213 -6.07 -9.96 9.96
N THR A 214 -4.97 -9.29 9.69
CA THR A 214 -4.87 -7.82 9.72
C THR A 214 -5.84 -7.15 8.74
N TRP A 215 -6.21 -7.82 7.66
CA TRP A 215 -7.15 -7.34 6.68
C TRP A 215 -8.60 -7.48 7.15
N GLN A 216 -8.89 -8.53 7.91
CA GLN A 216 -10.22 -8.81 8.44
C GLN A 216 -10.58 -7.95 9.65
N PHE A 217 -9.58 -7.38 10.32
CA PHE A 217 -9.75 -6.64 11.58
C PHE A 217 -9.53 -5.14 11.39
N ASN A 218 -10.57 -4.47 10.93
CA ASN A 218 -10.55 -3.02 10.75
C ASN A 218 -10.31 -2.25 12.06
N ASN A 219 -10.64 -2.85 13.21
CA ASN A 219 -10.57 -2.22 14.52
C ASN A 219 -9.61 -2.93 15.47
N LEU A 220 -8.67 -3.71 14.99
CA LEU A 220 -7.72 -4.44 15.81
C LEU A 220 -8.36 -5.44 16.79
N ARG A 221 -9.66 -5.71 16.68
CA ARG A 221 -10.35 -6.71 17.52
C ARG A 221 -10.60 -7.97 16.73
N PRO A 222 -10.20 -9.14 17.27
CA PRO A 222 -10.61 -10.41 16.69
C PRO A 222 -12.13 -10.50 16.65
N ARG A 223 -12.67 -10.93 15.52
CA ARG A 223 -14.10 -11.27 15.48
C ARG A 223 -14.30 -12.60 16.17
N GLU A 224 -15.21 -12.62 17.14
CA GLU A 224 -15.72 -13.84 17.67
C GLU A 224 -16.69 -14.44 16.63
N TYR A 225 -16.30 -15.58 16.07
CA TYR A 225 -17.21 -16.36 15.26
C TYR A 225 -18.01 -17.25 16.21
N LYS A 226 -19.33 -17.07 16.22
CA LYS A 226 -20.26 -17.98 16.89
C LYS A 226 -20.53 -19.17 16.00
#